data_151a7d8abd5c05979c2761a8b9c10c4a
#
_entry.id   151a7d8abd5c05979c2761a8b9c10c4a
#
_cell.length_a   1.000
_cell.length_b   1.000
_cell.length_c   1.000
_cell.angle_alpha   90.00
_cell.angle_beta   90.00
_cell.angle_gamma   90.00
#
_symmetry.space_group_name_H-M   'P 1'
#
loop_
_entity.id
_entity.type
_entity.pdbx_description
1 polymer ?
#
loop_
_entity_poly.entity_id
_entity_poly.type
_entity_poly.pdbx_seq_one_letter_code
_entity_poly.pdbx_strand_id
1 'polypeptide(L)'
;MKKYIILILLVFFSSCNIENEITIHKVQGSPEYSNAKINLNDLVAHEDGYEFSFDVEGYELGMQTLKNFDYELANSAKGQHIHFIVNNDPYSAHYEDTFTKKFQESSNVILAFLSRSYHESVKNPNSFVLTQVGEDKIDLNNEFLFYSRPKGTYKGSDTEKLLLDFYLINTVISANGNKVRATIQDKEFIIDEWAPYYIKGLPKGEIKIKLELIDTFGNLIDTPFNPSERTVTLE
;
A
#
# COMPACT_ATOMS: atom_id res chain seq x y z
N MET A 1 -68.86 35.75 -6.42
CA MET A 1 -67.40 35.84 -6.24
C MET A 1 -66.84 34.42 -6.05
N LYS A 2 -66.20 33.85 -7.09
CA LYS A 2 -65.59 32.51 -7.05
C LYS A 2 -64.16 32.64 -6.57
N LYS A 3 -63.80 32.01 -5.40
CA LYS A 3 -62.46 31.93 -4.89
C LYS A 3 -61.77 30.76 -5.56
N TYR A 4 -60.70 31.02 -6.32
CA TYR A 4 -59.78 29.99 -6.84
C TYR A 4 -58.71 29.71 -5.82
N ILE A 5 -58.62 28.46 -5.31
CA ILE A 5 -57.53 27.97 -4.48
C ILE A 5 -56.46 27.43 -5.42
N ILE A 6 -55.31 28.13 -5.49
CA ILE A 6 -54.14 27.66 -6.21
C ILE A 6 -53.38 26.69 -5.30
N LEU A 7 -53.41 25.40 -5.65
CA LEU A 7 -52.65 24.37 -4.99
C LEU A 7 -51.22 24.38 -5.57
N ILE A 8 -50.24 24.90 -4.82
CA ILE A 8 -48.82 24.85 -5.21
C ILE A 8 -48.27 23.46 -4.88
N LEU A 9 -48.02 22.65 -5.91
CA LEU A 9 -47.40 21.35 -5.80
C LEU A 9 -45.88 21.55 -5.66
N LEU A 10 -45.36 21.43 -4.44
CA LEU A 10 -43.90 21.40 -4.18
C LEU A 10 -43.37 20.05 -4.64
N VAL A 11 -42.73 20.04 -5.81
CA VAL A 11 -41.97 18.87 -6.29
C VAL A 11 -40.59 18.88 -5.62
N PHE A 12 -40.39 18.01 -4.64
CA PHE A 12 -39.06 17.72 -4.07
C PHE A 12 -38.29 16.88 -5.09
N PHE A 13 -37.34 17.48 -5.78
CA PHE A 13 -36.32 16.73 -6.51
C PHE A 13 -35.36 16.16 -5.48
N SER A 14 -35.55 14.89 -5.08
CA SER A 14 -34.51 14.12 -4.44
C SER A 14 -33.44 13.86 -5.49
N SER A 15 -32.36 14.65 -5.45
CA SER A 15 -31.13 14.32 -6.17
C SER A 15 -30.59 13.04 -5.54
N CYS A 16 -30.84 11.88 -6.13
CA CYS A 16 -30.09 10.67 -5.87
C CYS A 16 -28.67 10.93 -6.40
N ASN A 17 -27.77 11.34 -5.54
CA ASN A 17 -26.36 11.15 -5.78
C ASN A 17 -26.16 9.62 -5.84
N ILE A 18 -25.91 9.09 -7.03
CA ILE A 18 -25.40 7.72 -7.18
C ILE A 18 -23.96 7.79 -6.64
N GLU A 19 -23.79 7.58 -5.34
CA GLU A 19 -22.46 7.31 -4.79
C GLU A 19 -21.96 6.02 -5.46
N ASN A 20 -20.85 6.12 -6.16
CA ASN A 20 -20.21 4.94 -6.73
C ASN A 20 -19.88 4.00 -5.58
N GLU A 21 -20.27 2.74 -5.69
CA GLU A 21 -19.97 1.76 -4.68
C GLU A 21 -18.46 1.51 -4.61
N ILE A 22 -17.86 1.67 -3.42
CA ILE A 22 -16.44 1.35 -3.20
C ILE A 22 -16.28 -0.16 -3.30
N THR A 23 -15.38 -0.60 -4.16
CA THR A 23 -15.07 -2.02 -4.38
C THR A 23 -13.55 -2.24 -4.44
N ILE A 24 -13.11 -3.44 -4.08
CA ILE A 24 -11.73 -3.89 -4.31
C ILE A 24 -11.72 -5.05 -5.29
N HIS A 25 -10.71 -5.08 -6.14
CA HIS A 25 -10.53 -6.13 -7.14
C HIS A 25 -9.06 -6.55 -7.18
N LYS A 26 -8.80 -7.84 -7.25
CA LYS A 26 -7.44 -8.36 -7.39
C LYS A 26 -6.82 -7.90 -8.71
N VAL A 27 -5.60 -7.37 -8.66
CA VAL A 27 -4.80 -7.06 -9.85
C VAL A 27 -4.34 -8.38 -10.49
N GLN A 28 -4.49 -8.49 -11.81
CA GLN A 28 -4.07 -9.64 -12.60
C GLN A 28 -3.20 -9.17 -13.77
N GLY A 29 -2.32 -10.04 -14.26
CA GLY A 29 -1.47 -9.75 -15.42
C GLY A 29 -0.14 -9.06 -15.08
N SER A 30 0.20 -8.91 -13.80
CA SER A 30 1.52 -8.45 -13.40
C SER A 30 2.57 -9.55 -13.59
N PRO A 31 3.79 -9.24 -14.08
CA PRO A 31 4.88 -10.20 -14.13
C PRO A 31 5.24 -10.71 -12.75
N GLU A 32 5.48 -12.00 -12.59
CA GLU A 32 5.74 -12.60 -11.27
C GLU A 32 7.09 -12.24 -10.68
N TYR A 33 8.14 -12.10 -11.51
CA TYR A 33 9.53 -11.90 -11.06
C TYR A 33 9.97 -12.95 -10.01
N SER A 34 9.66 -14.22 -10.25
CA SER A 34 9.94 -15.31 -9.31
C SER A 34 11.43 -15.50 -8.97
N ASN A 35 12.32 -15.05 -9.85
CA ASN A 35 13.78 -15.10 -9.66
C ASN A 35 14.37 -13.78 -9.12
N ALA A 36 13.54 -12.76 -8.89
CA ALA A 36 14.02 -11.49 -8.37
C ALA A 36 14.46 -11.64 -6.90
N LYS A 37 15.62 -11.06 -6.59
CA LYS A 37 16.18 -11.07 -5.23
C LYS A 37 16.69 -9.68 -4.87
N ILE A 38 16.63 -9.38 -3.59
CA ILE A 38 17.29 -8.23 -2.98
C ILE A 38 17.94 -8.67 -1.67
N ASN A 39 19.22 -8.36 -1.49
CA ASN A 39 19.94 -8.60 -0.26
C ASN A 39 20.57 -7.29 0.23
N LEU A 40 20.65 -7.09 1.54
CA LEU A 40 21.43 -6.01 2.10
C LEU A 40 22.90 -6.45 2.08
N ASN A 41 23.69 -5.81 1.21
CA ASN A 41 25.10 -6.10 1.04
C ASN A 41 25.94 -5.37 2.11
N ASP A 42 25.62 -4.08 2.35
CA ASP A 42 26.34 -3.28 3.34
C ASP A 42 25.40 -2.25 3.98
N LEU A 43 25.71 -1.89 5.23
CA LEU A 43 25.00 -0.89 6.03
C LEU A 43 26.03 -0.11 6.86
N VAL A 44 26.36 1.07 6.36
CA VAL A 44 27.39 1.93 6.95
C VAL A 44 26.77 3.10 7.70
N ALA A 45 27.10 3.25 8.98
CA ALA A 45 26.70 4.42 9.74
C ALA A 45 27.63 5.60 9.41
N HIS A 46 27.04 6.75 9.13
CA HIS A 46 27.70 8.03 8.91
C HIS A 46 27.24 9.04 9.96
N GLU A 47 27.93 10.17 10.09
CA GLU A 47 27.55 11.27 10.98
C GLU A 47 26.10 11.73 10.75
N ASP A 48 25.67 11.70 9.52
CA ASP A 48 24.39 12.25 9.05
C ASP A 48 23.34 11.18 8.70
N GLY A 49 23.53 9.90 9.03
CA GLY A 49 22.57 8.84 8.71
C GLY A 49 23.24 7.50 8.40
N TYR A 50 22.57 6.70 7.59
CA TYR A 50 23.07 5.37 7.20
C TYR A 50 23.06 5.24 5.67
N GLU A 51 24.15 4.73 5.12
CA GLU A 51 24.23 4.28 3.74
C GLU A 51 23.82 2.81 3.67
N PHE A 52 22.88 2.53 2.80
CA PHE A 52 22.38 1.20 2.47
C PHE A 52 22.89 0.83 1.09
N SER A 53 23.53 -0.32 0.97
CA SER A 53 23.93 -0.93 -0.30
C SER A 53 23.21 -2.26 -0.44
N PHE A 54 22.45 -2.42 -1.52
CA PHE A 54 21.70 -3.64 -1.83
C PHE A 54 22.32 -4.34 -3.03
N ASP A 55 22.28 -5.67 -3.00
CA ASP A 55 22.52 -6.51 -4.17
C ASP A 55 21.18 -6.94 -4.75
N VAL A 56 20.92 -6.61 -6.03
CA VAL A 56 19.65 -6.87 -6.72
C VAL A 56 19.91 -7.80 -7.90
N GLU A 57 19.35 -9.00 -7.85
CA GLU A 57 19.47 -10.01 -8.89
C GLU A 57 18.12 -10.32 -9.56
N GLY A 58 18.12 -10.62 -10.85
CA GLY A 58 16.91 -11.03 -11.57
C GLY A 58 15.84 -9.95 -11.67
N TYR A 59 16.21 -8.69 -11.41
CA TYR A 59 15.34 -7.52 -11.43
C TYR A 59 16.16 -6.29 -11.83
N GLU A 60 15.62 -5.43 -12.70
CA GLU A 60 16.33 -4.27 -13.21
C GLU A 60 15.69 -2.98 -12.70
N LEU A 61 16.40 -2.25 -11.83
CA LEU A 61 15.96 -0.93 -11.36
C LEU A 61 15.95 0.07 -12.51
N GLY A 62 14.98 0.98 -12.53
CA GLY A 62 14.83 1.97 -13.61
C GLY A 62 14.07 1.47 -14.85
N MET A 63 13.88 0.17 -15.05
CA MET A 63 13.10 -0.37 -16.17
C MET A 63 11.59 -0.15 -15.99
N GLN A 64 10.88 0.11 -17.07
CA GLN A 64 9.41 0.09 -17.05
C GLN A 64 8.91 -1.35 -17.01
N THR A 65 8.02 -1.64 -16.07
CA THR A 65 7.41 -2.96 -15.98
C THR A 65 6.42 -3.16 -17.12
N LEU A 66 6.55 -4.24 -17.87
CA LEU A 66 5.50 -4.67 -18.79
C LEU A 66 4.29 -5.14 -18.01
N LYS A 67 3.11 -4.67 -18.38
CA LYS A 67 1.85 -5.04 -17.74
C LYS A 67 0.88 -5.62 -18.79
N ASN A 68 0.16 -6.67 -18.40
CA ASN A 68 -0.80 -7.36 -19.25
C ASN A 68 -2.23 -7.13 -18.75
N PHE A 69 -2.56 -5.87 -18.44
CA PHE A 69 -3.90 -5.46 -18.06
C PHE A 69 -4.29 -4.14 -18.73
N ASP A 70 -5.58 -3.95 -18.96
CA ASP A 70 -6.15 -2.87 -19.79
C ASP A 70 -6.51 -1.59 -19.02
N TYR A 71 -6.10 -1.47 -17.76
CA TYR A 71 -6.39 -0.30 -16.94
C TYR A 71 -5.11 0.38 -16.44
N GLU A 72 -5.20 1.67 -16.20
CA GLU A 72 -4.12 2.45 -15.65
C GLU A 72 -4.10 2.36 -14.12
N LEU A 73 -2.88 2.24 -13.58
CA LEU A 73 -2.52 2.51 -12.18
C LEU A 73 -1.47 3.60 -12.19
N ALA A 74 -1.42 4.43 -11.16
CA ALA A 74 -0.38 5.44 -11.01
C ALA A 74 1.00 4.81 -11.19
N ASN A 75 1.79 5.32 -12.14
CA ASN A 75 3.05 4.72 -12.58
C ASN A 75 4.21 5.68 -12.39
N SER A 76 5.37 5.16 -12.00
CA SER A 76 6.62 5.93 -11.94
C SER A 76 7.26 6.02 -13.32
N ALA A 77 7.46 7.24 -13.80
CA ALA A 77 8.23 7.47 -15.03
C ALA A 77 9.69 6.99 -14.94
N LYS A 78 10.23 6.86 -13.71
CA LYS A 78 11.57 6.35 -13.43
C LYS A 78 11.67 4.82 -13.42
N GLY A 79 10.53 4.11 -13.54
CA GLY A 79 10.51 2.65 -13.64
C GLY A 79 10.50 1.89 -12.31
N GLN A 80 10.97 0.66 -12.37
CA GLN A 80 11.11 -0.28 -11.26
C GLN A 80 12.05 0.28 -10.18
N HIS A 81 11.74 0.04 -8.91
CA HIS A 81 12.46 0.65 -7.82
C HIS A 81 12.36 -0.16 -6.52
N ILE A 82 13.18 0.18 -5.55
CA ILE A 82 13.09 -0.32 -4.19
C ILE A 82 12.08 0.56 -3.43
N HIS A 83 11.05 -0.03 -2.84
CA HIS A 83 10.29 0.60 -1.79
C HIS A 83 11.03 0.44 -0.47
N PHE A 84 11.28 1.54 0.22
CA PHE A 84 11.97 1.58 1.49
C PHE A 84 11.04 2.18 2.54
N ILE A 85 10.52 1.34 3.42
CA ILE A 85 9.58 1.67 4.49
C ILE A 85 10.35 1.71 5.81
N VAL A 86 10.15 2.78 6.58
CA VAL A 86 10.70 2.94 7.93
C VAL A 86 9.53 3.01 8.91
N ASN A 87 9.52 2.19 9.96
CA ASN A 87 8.51 2.18 11.01
C ASN A 87 7.05 2.14 10.50
N ASN A 88 6.85 1.47 9.35
CA ASN A 88 5.58 1.43 8.63
C ASN A 88 5.05 2.79 8.14
N ASP A 89 5.89 3.81 8.06
CA ASP A 89 5.58 5.09 7.42
C ASP A 89 5.48 4.96 5.89
N PRO A 90 4.96 5.96 5.18
CA PRO A 90 4.94 5.98 3.72
C PRO A 90 6.34 5.80 3.13
N TYR A 91 6.50 4.79 2.24
CA TYR A 91 7.80 4.45 1.65
C TYR A 91 8.47 5.62 0.93
N SER A 92 9.80 5.60 0.88
CA SER A 92 10.59 6.30 -0.14
C SER A 92 10.93 5.34 -1.29
N ALA A 93 10.97 5.86 -2.54
CA ALA A 93 11.31 5.08 -3.72
C ALA A 93 12.77 5.33 -4.10
N HIS A 94 13.55 4.25 -4.26
CA HIS A 94 14.95 4.31 -4.63
C HIS A 94 15.17 3.54 -5.94
N TYR A 95 15.78 4.19 -6.92
CA TYR A 95 15.98 3.68 -8.28
C TYR A 95 17.41 3.20 -8.49
N GLU A 96 18.24 3.35 -7.47
CA GLU A 96 19.63 2.88 -7.36
C GLU A 96 19.71 1.91 -6.19
N ASP A 97 20.67 1.02 -6.24
CA ASP A 97 20.91 -0.01 -5.23
C ASP A 97 21.63 0.51 -3.98
N THR A 98 22.25 1.69 -4.08
CA THR A 98 22.97 2.33 -2.99
C THR A 98 22.44 3.74 -2.74
N PHE A 99 22.11 4.05 -1.50
CA PHE A 99 21.59 5.36 -1.11
C PHE A 99 21.76 5.62 0.40
N THR A 100 21.81 6.90 0.77
CA THR A 100 21.86 7.32 2.18
C THR A 100 20.47 7.71 2.69
N LYS A 101 20.16 7.30 3.93
CA LYS A 101 18.93 7.64 4.63
C LYS A 101 19.25 8.23 6.00
N LYS A 102 18.64 9.41 6.28
CA LYS A 102 18.62 10.00 7.64
C LYS A 102 17.35 9.54 8.34
N PHE A 103 17.48 9.23 9.62
CA PHE A 103 16.34 8.89 10.48
C PHE A 103 16.10 10.00 11.49
N GLN A 104 14.84 10.20 11.85
CA GLN A 104 14.44 11.16 12.88
C GLN A 104 14.42 10.51 14.26
N GLU A 105 14.09 9.21 14.30
CA GLU A 105 14.00 8.43 15.53
C GLU A 105 15.32 7.69 15.79
N SER A 106 15.59 7.42 17.08
CA SER A 106 16.78 6.70 17.53
C SER A 106 16.78 5.24 17.13
N SER A 107 15.60 4.66 16.89
CA SER A 107 15.42 3.23 16.55
C SER A 107 14.41 3.10 15.42
N ASN A 108 14.78 2.34 14.39
CA ASN A 108 13.99 2.23 13.18
C ASN A 108 13.96 0.79 12.66
N VAL A 109 12.78 0.29 12.39
CA VAL A 109 12.55 -0.95 11.65
C VAL A 109 12.40 -0.60 10.18
N ILE A 110 13.11 -1.34 9.34
CA ILE A 110 13.24 -1.06 7.92
C ILE A 110 12.80 -2.27 7.13
N LEU A 111 11.83 -2.06 6.24
CA LEU A 111 11.48 -3.01 5.19
C LEU A 111 11.86 -2.41 3.84
N ALA A 112 12.77 -3.06 3.11
CA ALA A 112 13.09 -2.76 1.72
C ALA A 112 12.60 -3.89 0.83
N PHE A 113 11.90 -3.60 -0.26
CA PHE A 113 11.43 -4.62 -1.20
C PHE A 113 11.37 -4.10 -2.63
N LEU A 114 11.45 -5.02 -3.59
CA LEU A 114 11.38 -4.72 -5.01
C LEU A 114 9.95 -4.34 -5.41
N SER A 115 9.81 -3.27 -6.17
CA SER A 115 8.52 -2.70 -6.58
C SER A 115 8.48 -2.44 -8.09
N ARG A 116 7.40 -2.87 -8.73
CA ARG A 116 7.11 -2.60 -10.14
C ARG A 116 6.97 -1.09 -10.38
N SER A 117 7.10 -0.66 -11.63
CA SER A 117 7.00 0.76 -11.98
C SER A 117 5.65 1.38 -11.56
N TYR A 118 4.57 0.62 -11.52
CA TYR A 118 3.25 1.03 -11.01
C TYR A 118 3.05 0.74 -9.51
N HIS A 119 4.17 0.62 -8.77
CA HIS A 119 4.24 0.56 -7.31
C HIS A 119 3.69 -0.71 -6.64
N GLU A 120 3.40 -1.75 -7.41
CA GLU A 120 3.05 -3.05 -6.87
C GLU A 120 4.30 -3.78 -6.39
N SER A 121 4.26 -4.32 -5.17
CA SER A 121 5.36 -5.10 -4.61
C SER A 121 5.55 -6.44 -5.33
N VAL A 122 6.81 -6.82 -5.53
CA VAL A 122 7.16 -8.20 -5.91
C VAL A 122 7.01 -9.08 -4.67
N LYS A 123 6.19 -10.13 -4.76
CA LYS A 123 5.83 -11.00 -3.64
C LYS A 123 6.47 -12.38 -3.79
N ASN A 124 7.77 -12.46 -3.53
CA ASN A 124 8.47 -13.74 -3.42
C ASN A 124 9.39 -13.72 -2.18
N PRO A 125 9.83 -14.87 -1.66
CA PRO A 125 10.59 -14.94 -0.41
C PRO A 125 11.93 -14.20 -0.42
N ASN A 126 12.48 -13.90 -1.59
CA ASN A 126 13.79 -13.29 -1.75
C ASN A 126 13.71 -11.81 -2.21
N SER A 127 12.50 -11.25 -2.36
CA SER A 127 12.31 -9.91 -2.91
C SER A 127 12.25 -8.81 -1.86
N PHE A 128 12.64 -9.10 -0.62
CA PHE A 128 12.65 -8.14 0.49
C PHE A 128 13.83 -8.32 1.44
N VAL A 129 14.12 -7.26 2.18
CA VAL A 129 15.01 -7.24 3.35
C VAL A 129 14.26 -6.61 4.51
N LEU A 130 14.22 -7.28 5.65
CA LEU A 130 13.77 -6.73 6.93
C LEU A 130 15.00 -6.55 7.83
N THR A 131 15.24 -5.34 8.33
CA THR A 131 16.35 -5.03 9.23
C THR A 131 15.96 -3.93 10.21
N GLN A 132 16.83 -3.58 11.13
CA GLN A 132 16.63 -2.48 12.05
C GLN A 132 17.94 -1.79 12.40
N VAL A 133 17.88 -0.48 12.61
CA VAL A 133 18.99 0.36 13.07
C VAL A 133 18.58 1.09 14.35
N GLY A 134 19.57 1.46 15.14
CA GLY A 134 19.37 2.16 16.40
C GLY A 134 19.61 1.28 17.64
N GLU A 135 19.35 1.85 18.82
CA GLU A 135 19.66 1.22 20.11
C GLU A 135 18.55 0.26 20.57
N ASP A 136 17.30 0.70 20.51
CA ASP A 136 16.15 -0.12 20.90
C ASP A 136 15.81 -1.10 19.80
N LYS A 137 15.76 -2.37 20.16
CA LYS A 137 15.47 -3.45 19.22
C LYS A 137 14.11 -4.04 19.50
N ILE A 138 13.33 -4.24 18.44
CA ILE A 138 12.14 -5.09 18.50
C ILE A 138 12.48 -6.50 17.98
N ASP A 139 11.66 -7.46 18.32
CA ASP A 139 11.81 -8.82 17.78
C ASP A 139 11.33 -8.84 16.32
N LEU A 140 12.28 -9.01 15.40
CA LEU A 140 11.98 -9.11 13.97
C LEU A 140 11.34 -10.45 13.56
N ASN A 141 11.17 -11.41 14.48
CA ASN A 141 10.40 -12.62 14.25
C ASN A 141 8.90 -12.43 14.46
N ASN A 142 8.45 -11.28 14.97
CA ASN A 142 7.04 -10.94 15.03
C ASN A 142 6.39 -11.00 13.64
N GLU A 143 5.08 -11.18 13.62
CA GLU A 143 4.29 -10.99 12.42
C GLU A 143 4.22 -9.50 12.07
N PHE A 144 4.32 -9.14 10.79
CA PHE A 144 4.19 -7.75 10.37
C PHE A 144 3.25 -7.61 9.18
N LEU A 145 2.47 -6.55 9.22
CA LEU A 145 1.72 -6.00 8.10
C LEU A 145 2.25 -4.60 7.79
N PHE A 146 3.03 -4.47 6.73
CA PHE A 146 3.50 -3.18 6.25
C PHE A 146 2.54 -2.63 5.20
N TYR A 147 2.06 -1.41 5.41
CA TYR A 147 1.18 -0.71 4.47
C TYR A 147 2.02 -0.01 3.39
N SER A 148 1.98 -0.52 2.15
CA SER A 148 2.72 0.06 1.02
C SER A 148 1.91 1.13 0.27
N ARG A 149 0.74 0.77 -0.26
CA ARG A 149 -0.12 1.62 -1.10
C ARG A 149 -1.59 1.54 -0.66
N PRO A 150 -2.40 2.63 -0.94
CA PRO A 150 -2.04 3.91 -1.55
C PRO A 150 -1.37 4.89 -0.57
N LYS A 151 -0.76 5.97 -1.10
CA LYS A 151 -0.19 7.06 -0.31
C LYS A 151 -0.22 8.40 -1.06
N GLY A 152 -0.28 9.50 -0.32
CA GLY A 152 -0.17 10.86 -0.87
C GLY A 152 -1.41 11.31 -1.65
N THR A 153 -1.21 12.09 -2.71
CA THR A 153 -2.26 12.69 -3.52
C THR A 153 -2.30 12.07 -4.91
N TYR A 154 -3.52 11.81 -5.39
CA TYR A 154 -3.82 11.31 -6.73
C TYR A 154 -4.63 12.34 -7.50
N LYS A 155 -4.38 12.46 -8.83
CA LYS A 155 -5.02 13.46 -9.69
C LYS A 155 -5.48 12.84 -11.01
N GLY A 156 -6.55 13.40 -11.57
CA GLY A 156 -7.05 12.99 -12.88
C GLY A 156 -7.40 11.51 -12.94
N SER A 157 -6.93 10.81 -13.96
CA SER A 157 -7.19 9.37 -14.17
C SER A 157 -6.62 8.47 -13.06
N ASP A 158 -5.57 8.90 -12.36
CA ASP A 158 -4.99 8.13 -11.25
C ASP A 158 -5.95 7.99 -10.05
N THR A 159 -7.02 8.80 -10.00
CA THR A 159 -8.06 8.70 -8.96
C THR A 159 -9.09 7.61 -9.21
N GLU A 160 -9.16 7.06 -10.42
CA GLU A 160 -10.18 6.08 -10.81
C GLU A 160 -9.93 4.69 -10.21
N LYS A 161 -8.65 4.33 -10.07
CA LYS A 161 -8.21 3.03 -9.54
C LYS A 161 -6.95 3.21 -8.69
N LEU A 162 -7.09 3.11 -7.38
CA LEU A 162 -5.96 3.19 -6.47
C LEU A 162 -5.43 1.78 -6.17
N LEU A 163 -4.14 1.59 -6.34
CA LEU A 163 -3.49 0.34 -5.91
C LEU A 163 -3.55 0.23 -4.39
N LEU A 164 -4.12 -0.86 -3.88
CA LEU A 164 -4.02 -1.32 -2.50
C LEU A 164 -2.99 -2.44 -2.45
N ASP A 165 -1.87 -2.16 -1.84
CA ASP A 165 -0.74 -3.08 -1.72
C ASP A 165 -0.14 -3.02 -0.33
N PHE A 166 0.16 -4.18 0.23
CA PHE A 166 0.76 -4.37 1.54
C PHE A 166 1.78 -5.51 1.51
N TYR A 167 2.70 -5.51 2.46
CA TYR A 167 3.72 -6.55 2.58
C TYR A 167 3.54 -7.30 3.89
N LEU A 168 3.53 -8.62 3.82
CA LEU A 168 3.43 -9.52 4.97
C LEU A 168 4.79 -10.14 5.27
N ILE A 169 5.20 -10.12 6.53
CA ILE A 169 6.42 -10.75 7.01
C ILE A 169 6.06 -11.69 8.16
N ASN A 170 6.63 -12.88 8.16
CA ASN A 170 6.46 -13.94 9.17
C ASN A 170 5.00 -14.36 9.40
N THR A 171 4.11 -14.05 8.49
CA THR A 171 2.70 -14.43 8.56
C THR A 171 2.17 -14.81 7.19
N VAL A 172 1.13 -15.63 7.18
CA VAL A 172 0.40 -16.04 5.97
C VAL A 172 -1.08 -15.82 6.20
N ILE A 173 -1.74 -15.19 5.24
CA ILE A 173 -3.19 -15.05 5.25
C ILE A 173 -3.85 -16.10 4.37
N SER A 174 -5.02 -16.58 4.77
CA SER A 174 -5.80 -17.58 4.03
C SER A 174 -7.26 -17.58 4.47
N ALA A 175 -8.12 -18.27 3.73
CA ALA A 175 -9.55 -18.41 4.07
C ALA A 175 -9.79 -18.95 5.48
N ASN A 176 -8.91 -19.86 5.96
CA ASN A 176 -9.04 -20.51 7.28
C ASN A 176 -7.98 -20.04 8.29
N GLY A 177 -7.13 -19.09 7.91
CA GLY A 177 -6.05 -18.53 8.75
C GLY A 177 -6.25 -17.06 9.05
N ASN A 178 -5.14 -16.39 9.36
CA ASN A 178 -5.10 -14.94 9.52
C ASN A 178 -5.62 -14.26 8.24
N LYS A 179 -6.08 -13.03 8.37
CA LYS A 179 -6.60 -12.20 7.27
C LYS A 179 -6.14 -10.76 7.43
N VAL A 180 -6.28 -10.00 6.35
CA VAL A 180 -6.17 -8.54 6.42
C VAL A 180 -7.57 -7.96 6.31
N ARG A 181 -7.99 -7.18 7.32
CA ARG A 181 -9.16 -6.33 7.24
C ARG A 181 -8.74 -4.97 6.71
N ALA A 182 -9.28 -4.59 5.56
CA ALA A 182 -9.10 -3.26 4.97
C ALA A 182 -10.38 -2.45 5.18
N THR A 183 -10.31 -1.39 5.99
CA THR A 183 -11.42 -0.43 6.14
C THR A 183 -11.12 0.78 5.27
N ILE A 184 -11.96 1.01 4.26
CA ILE A 184 -11.82 2.12 3.30
C ILE A 184 -13.01 3.04 3.51
N GLN A 185 -12.78 4.23 4.05
CA GLN A 185 -13.83 5.06 4.63
C GLN A 185 -14.61 4.23 5.69
N ASP A 186 -15.89 4.01 5.49
CA ASP A 186 -16.74 3.24 6.41
C ASP A 186 -16.99 1.79 5.91
N LYS A 187 -16.34 1.36 4.83
CA LYS A 187 -16.56 0.06 4.23
C LYS A 187 -15.42 -0.92 4.55
N GLU A 188 -15.78 -2.08 5.07
CA GLU A 188 -14.83 -3.14 5.42
C GLU A 188 -14.74 -4.19 4.30
N PHE A 189 -13.50 -4.65 4.07
CA PHE A 189 -13.15 -5.75 3.17
C PHE A 189 -12.26 -6.74 3.89
N ILE A 190 -12.59 -8.01 3.82
CA ILE A 190 -11.76 -9.09 4.36
C ILE A 190 -10.94 -9.69 3.23
N ILE A 191 -9.63 -9.63 3.36
CA ILE A 191 -8.66 -10.11 2.39
C ILE A 191 -7.98 -11.36 2.97
N ASP A 192 -8.10 -12.47 2.28
CA ASP A 192 -7.55 -13.78 2.66
C ASP A 192 -6.50 -14.30 1.67
N GLU A 193 -6.15 -13.50 0.67
CA GLU A 193 -5.08 -13.79 -0.28
C GLU A 193 -4.07 -12.65 -0.32
N TRP A 194 -2.79 -12.94 -0.12
CA TRP A 194 -1.73 -11.93 -0.23
C TRP A 194 -1.45 -11.61 -1.69
N ALA A 195 -2.21 -10.68 -2.22
CA ALA A 195 -2.15 -10.20 -3.58
C ALA A 195 -2.27 -8.66 -3.62
N PRO A 196 -1.91 -8.01 -4.73
CA PRO A 196 -2.25 -6.62 -4.96
C PRO A 196 -3.72 -6.50 -5.34
N TYR A 197 -4.35 -5.39 -4.92
CA TYR A 197 -5.74 -5.06 -5.26
C TYR A 197 -5.79 -3.64 -5.83
N TYR A 198 -6.86 -3.31 -6.54
CA TYR A 198 -7.18 -1.92 -6.83
C TYR A 198 -8.55 -1.56 -6.26
N ILE A 199 -8.64 -0.35 -5.77
CA ILE A 199 -9.86 0.23 -5.20
C ILE A 199 -10.54 1.06 -6.27
N LYS A 200 -11.86 0.91 -6.45
CA LYS A 200 -12.70 1.72 -7.33
C LYS A 200 -13.84 2.38 -6.55
N GLY A 201 -14.43 3.41 -7.16
CA GLY A 201 -15.63 4.06 -6.63
C GLY A 201 -15.36 5.04 -5.49
N LEU A 202 -14.10 5.41 -5.26
CA LEU A 202 -13.74 6.39 -4.24
C LEU A 202 -14.25 7.79 -4.61
N PRO A 203 -14.84 8.54 -3.66
CA PRO A 203 -15.16 9.94 -3.86
C PRO A 203 -13.90 10.81 -3.91
N LYS A 204 -14.03 12.03 -4.45
CA LYS A 204 -12.99 13.06 -4.34
C LYS A 204 -12.85 13.54 -2.90
N GLY A 205 -11.65 14.03 -2.55
CA GLY A 205 -11.31 14.52 -1.22
C GLY A 205 -10.41 13.56 -0.43
N GLU A 206 -10.50 13.64 0.88
CA GLU A 206 -9.71 12.80 1.79
C GLU A 206 -10.35 11.41 1.95
N ILE A 207 -9.55 10.38 1.74
CA ILE A 207 -9.92 8.98 1.89
C ILE A 207 -9.09 8.37 3.01
N LYS A 208 -9.74 7.88 4.05
CA LYS A 208 -9.10 7.13 5.12
C LYS A 208 -9.08 5.64 4.77
N ILE A 209 -7.93 5.03 4.95
CA ILE A 209 -7.72 3.60 4.71
C ILE A 209 -6.96 3.02 5.91
N LYS A 210 -7.56 2.05 6.56
CA LYS A 210 -6.97 1.30 7.67
C LYS A 210 -6.76 -0.15 7.26
N LEU A 211 -5.58 -0.69 7.56
CA LEU A 211 -5.25 -2.10 7.41
C LEU A 211 -4.98 -2.71 8.79
N GLU A 212 -5.56 -3.88 9.01
CA GLU A 212 -5.45 -4.62 10.26
C GLU A 212 -5.13 -6.09 9.94
N LEU A 213 -4.06 -6.61 10.52
CA LEU A 213 -3.82 -8.05 10.56
C LEU A 213 -4.68 -8.64 11.68
N ILE A 214 -5.56 -9.57 11.33
CA ILE A 214 -6.53 -10.18 12.23
C ILE A 214 -6.41 -11.70 12.23
N ASP A 215 -6.73 -12.30 13.35
CA ASP A 215 -6.79 -13.77 13.51
C ASP A 215 -8.02 -14.39 12.83
N THR A 216 -8.15 -15.71 12.96
CA THR A 216 -9.28 -16.47 12.41
C THR A 216 -10.63 -16.08 13.01
N PHE A 217 -10.64 -15.45 14.20
CA PHE A 217 -11.84 -15.02 14.91
C PHE A 217 -12.17 -13.54 14.64
N GLY A 218 -11.33 -12.85 13.87
CA GLY A 218 -11.48 -11.43 13.56
C GLY A 218 -10.90 -10.47 14.62
N ASN A 219 -10.16 -10.99 15.60
CA ASN A 219 -9.47 -10.16 16.59
C ASN A 219 -8.19 -9.58 16.01
N LEU A 220 -7.85 -8.36 16.42
CA LEU A 220 -6.60 -7.73 16.08
C LEU A 220 -5.43 -8.55 16.63
N ILE A 221 -4.43 -8.86 15.80
CA ILE A 221 -3.19 -9.49 16.24
C ILE A 221 -2.31 -8.40 16.86
N ASP A 222 -1.90 -8.61 18.12
CA ASP A 222 -1.01 -7.70 18.84
C ASP A 222 0.43 -7.86 18.32
N THR A 223 0.80 -6.98 17.40
CA THR A 223 2.11 -7.00 16.73
C THR A 223 2.50 -5.58 16.33
N PRO A 224 3.81 -5.28 16.15
CA PRO A 224 4.27 -3.96 15.77
C PRO A 224 3.58 -3.43 14.52
N PHE A 225 3.24 -2.13 14.54
CA PHE A 225 2.59 -1.40 13.42
C PHE A 225 1.20 -1.89 13.03
N ASN A 226 0.53 -2.68 13.86
CA ASN A 226 -0.82 -3.16 13.62
C ASN A 226 -1.79 -2.62 14.70
N PRO A 227 -2.82 -1.84 14.34
CA PRO A 227 -3.25 -1.50 12.97
C PRO A 227 -2.41 -0.38 12.32
N SER A 228 -2.54 -0.23 11.01
CA SER A 228 -1.95 0.87 10.24
C SER A 228 -3.04 1.67 9.52
N GLU A 229 -3.04 3.00 9.68
CA GLU A 229 -4.01 3.90 9.04
C GLU A 229 -3.29 4.97 8.23
N ARG A 230 -3.84 5.29 7.07
CA ARG A 230 -3.38 6.40 6.23
C ARG A 230 -4.55 7.17 5.64
N THR A 231 -4.33 8.47 5.46
CA THR A 231 -5.20 9.34 4.67
C THR A 231 -4.52 9.63 3.33
N VAL A 232 -5.26 9.47 2.23
CA VAL A 232 -4.84 9.87 0.88
C VAL A 232 -5.84 10.88 0.33
N THR A 233 -5.39 11.71 -0.62
CA THR A 233 -6.23 12.77 -1.20
C THR A 233 -6.46 12.49 -2.69
N LEU A 234 -7.72 12.59 -3.14
CA LEU A 234 -8.13 12.49 -4.54
C LEU A 234 -8.61 13.86 -5.04
N GLU A 235 -7.92 14.41 -6.06
CA GLU A 235 -8.22 15.73 -6.66
C GLU A 235 -8.78 15.64 -8.07
#